data_87e50b8e855623a4283947278050e1e5
#
_entry.id   87e50b8e855623a4283947278050e1e5
#
_cell.length_a   1.000
_cell.length_b   1.000
_cell.length_c   1.000
_cell.angle_alpha   90.00
_cell.angle_beta   90.00
_cell.angle_gamma   90.00
#
_symmetry.space_group_name_H-M   'P 1'
#
loop_
_entity.id
_entity.type
_entity.pdbx_description
1 polymer ?
#
loop_
_entity_poly.entity_id
_entity_poly.type
_entity_poly.pdbx_seq_one_letter_code
_entity_poly.pdbx_strand_id
1 'polypeptide(L)'
;MGFPEAKWAVDQVVSKVGVQPNNMRKFEAVALNETTIGLTFLEPEDSYYSAGGALAAVTKGVLIRMSTDGYPQDINDGTLVVDNTVLGKYENEYFQVNGLTKGTKYYFTAFPYSNIGVYNESLNAANKADAIPNALEKVSVTINIDDTKRFTSTTITLKNVNTSEQTTMNITEAKTVMFEAKATNTYVVTATAVTGYKNGALSTEQFTAVAGGSRAFTFNFEMGFLYGIKFDNGGDGIPSSYEYLEDCAGFTAASVSTMNSWLGKRILDKFKPCLIKPGATAPEYYLNKDNYNQRAEGSTAPILTGADGDVMIEAERMWFKLVKNGDSTATLYISEVELDGYKSFIGNQDVAYRGAYEASVSGGVMRSISGVAPAVNSTRATFRGYAKARGGEYSQNDYYLLRLWQCMYLLLYGTRDSQTAIGRGRSASGNQSAINTGTMNAKPFCWGDTGGSNGMKFLGVENFYGNVWEFVDGLTIVDYVCKITEDPSKYDDVGTSYEITAGTVPSGANGSYIKEMQATNDAPFLPSVVGGSETTYFCDALWTNSGTRVPIFGGAWGNAGGVGAFFWLLRSDASDASAGVGSRLCRKKVSS
;
A
#
# COMPACT_ATOMS: atom_id res chain seq x y z
N MET A 1 -45.59 74.12 -5.28
CA MET A 1 -44.95 74.05 -6.59
C MET A 1 -43.49 73.76 -6.33
N GLY A 2 -43.06 72.54 -6.50
CA GLY A 2 -41.63 72.19 -6.38
C GLY A 2 -41.00 72.46 -7.74
N PHE A 3 -39.90 73.15 -7.75
CA PHE A 3 -39.20 73.60 -8.94
C PHE A 3 -38.47 72.41 -9.61
N PRO A 4 -38.97 71.88 -10.76
CA PRO A 4 -38.24 70.86 -11.55
C PRO A 4 -36.90 71.36 -12.06
N GLU A 5 -36.78 72.66 -12.26
CA GLU A 5 -35.55 73.30 -12.74
C GLU A 5 -34.38 73.26 -11.76
N ALA A 6 -34.64 73.31 -10.44
CA ALA A 6 -33.61 73.24 -9.43
C ALA A 6 -32.94 71.84 -9.37
N LYS A 7 -33.71 70.82 -9.58
CA LYS A 7 -33.18 69.44 -9.59
C LYS A 7 -32.31 69.21 -10.85
N TRP A 8 -32.78 69.68 -12.03
CA TRP A 8 -32.02 69.56 -13.28
C TRP A 8 -30.72 70.38 -13.23
N ALA A 9 -30.75 71.59 -12.62
CA ALA A 9 -29.56 72.40 -12.46
C ALA A 9 -28.55 71.76 -11.47
N VAL A 10 -29.04 71.15 -10.40
CA VAL A 10 -28.20 70.41 -9.44
C VAL A 10 -27.61 69.15 -10.10
N ASP A 11 -28.40 68.36 -10.85
CA ASP A 11 -27.91 67.22 -11.57
C ASP A 11 -26.89 67.60 -12.67
N GLN A 12 -27.03 68.76 -13.32
CA GLN A 12 -26.06 69.29 -14.28
C GLN A 12 -24.78 69.85 -13.59
N VAL A 13 -24.90 70.43 -12.43
CA VAL A 13 -23.75 70.91 -11.65
C VAL A 13 -23.00 69.74 -11.00
N VAL A 14 -23.73 68.77 -10.50
CA VAL A 14 -23.14 67.58 -9.93
C VAL A 14 -22.46 66.70 -11.00
N SER A 15 -23.00 66.64 -12.25
CA SER A 15 -22.31 65.97 -13.37
C SER A 15 -21.04 66.72 -13.86
N LYS A 16 -20.84 67.97 -13.44
CA LYS A 16 -19.63 68.77 -13.74
C LYS A 16 -18.66 68.94 -12.58
N VAL A 17 -19.04 68.60 -11.37
CA VAL A 17 -18.14 68.56 -10.22
C VAL A 17 -17.71 67.12 -10.04
N GLY A 18 -16.58 66.81 -10.62
CA GLY A 18 -16.04 65.52 -10.87
C GLY A 18 -15.96 64.58 -9.67
N VAL A 19 -16.92 63.72 -9.56
CA VAL A 19 -16.74 62.52 -8.72
C VAL A 19 -16.02 61.50 -9.58
N GLN A 20 -14.93 60.96 -9.05
CA GLN A 20 -14.18 59.89 -9.70
C GLN A 20 -14.97 58.57 -9.67
N PRO A 21 -14.79 57.69 -10.65
CA PRO A 21 -15.31 56.33 -10.60
C PRO A 21 -14.78 55.52 -9.41
N ASN A 22 -15.44 54.44 -9.05
CA ASN A 22 -14.94 53.50 -8.05
C ASN A 22 -13.63 52.84 -8.49
N ASN A 23 -13.02 52.02 -7.61
CA ASN A 23 -11.88 51.20 -7.97
C ASN A 23 -12.26 50.08 -8.95
N MET A 24 -11.29 49.51 -9.64
CA MET A 24 -11.46 48.36 -10.53
C MET A 24 -12.15 47.19 -9.80
N ARG A 25 -13.02 46.49 -10.49
CA ARG A 25 -13.67 45.26 -10.00
C ARG A 25 -12.74 44.06 -10.13
N LYS A 26 -11.91 44.04 -11.18
CA LYS A 26 -10.86 43.06 -11.42
C LYS A 26 -9.66 43.78 -12.06
N PHE A 27 -8.44 43.48 -11.60
CA PHE A 27 -7.23 43.89 -12.29
C PHE A 27 -6.09 42.92 -11.97
N GLU A 28 -5.64 42.17 -12.96
CA GLU A 28 -4.60 41.16 -12.84
C GLU A 28 -3.59 41.28 -13.98
N ALA A 29 -2.32 40.99 -13.68
CA ALA A 29 -1.24 40.93 -14.66
C ALA A 29 -0.59 39.55 -14.61
N VAL A 30 -0.43 38.89 -15.74
CA VAL A 30 0.15 37.53 -15.87
C VAL A 30 1.19 37.53 -16.98
N ALA A 31 2.36 36.99 -16.74
CA ALA A 31 3.34 36.79 -17.79
C ALA A 31 2.86 35.71 -18.76
N LEU A 32 2.74 36.03 -20.03
CA LEU A 32 2.35 35.10 -21.09
C LEU A 32 3.56 34.44 -21.77
N ASN A 33 4.69 35.16 -21.84
CA ASN A 33 5.97 34.67 -22.34
C ASN A 33 7.12 35.56 -21.86
N GLU A 34 8.33 35.35 -22.38
CA GLU A 34 9.55 36.08 -21.97
C GLU A 34 9.53 37.57 -22.24
N THR A 35 8.62 38.06 -23.10
CA THR A 35 8.56 39.44 -23.54
C THR A 35 7.14 40.02 -23.50
N THR A 36 6.16 39.29 -22.98
CA THR A 36 4.74 39.67 -23.00
C THR A 36 4.08 39.44 -21.66
N ILE A 37 3.37 40.45 -21.16
CA ILE A 37 2.46 40.35 -20.00
C ILE A 37 1.03 40.51 -20.54
N GLY A 38 0.12 39.63 -20.09
CA GLY A 38 -1.32 39.74 -20.28
C GLY A 38 -1.98 40.45 -19.11
N LEU A 39 -2.83 41.43 -19.41
CA LEU A 39 -3.65 42.12 -18.42
C LEU A 39 -5.10 41.65 -18.59
N THR A 40 -5.75 41.24 -17.49
CA THR A 40 -7.21 41.08 -17.43
C THR A 40 -7.78 42.11 -16.46
N PHE A 41 -8.88 42.73 -16.85
CA PHE A 41 -9.47 43.77 -16.03
C PHE A 41 -10.96 43.95 -16.31
N LEU A 42 -11.68 44.38 -15.27
CA LEU A 42 -13.09 44.75 -15.29
C LEU A 42 -13.23 46.10 -14.60
N GLU A 43 -13.73 47.06 -15.36
CA GLU A 43 -13.95 48.43 -14.92
C GLU A 43 -15.03 48.48 -13.83
N PRO A 44 -15.07 49.58 -13.00
CA PRO A 44 -16.13 49.75 -12.02
C PRO A 44 -17.47 50.02 -12.67
N GLU A 45 -18.54 49.65 -11.99
CA GLU A 45 -19.90 50.11 -12.33
C GLU A 45 -20.05 51.61 -12.07
N ASP A 46 -21.05 52.21 -12.66
CA ASP A 46 -21.46 53.57 -12.37
C ASP A 46 -21.71 53.73 -10.88
N SER A 47 -21.25 54.83 -10.34
CA SER A 47 -21.45 55.14 -8.93
C SER A 47 -22.57 56.13 -8.69
N TYR A 48 -23.20 56.02 -7.50
CA TYR A 48 -24.33 56.85 -7.07
C TYR A 48 -24.06 57.47 -5.74
N TYR A 49 -24.60 58.69 -5.49
CA TYR A 49 -24.46 59.40 -4.21
C TYR A 49 -25.13 58.66 -3.03
N SER A 50 -26.16 57.87 -3.31
CA SER A 50 -26.83 56.97 -2.36
C SER A 50 -27.53 55.84 -3.15
N ALA A 51 -27.89 54.76 -2.48
CA ALA A 51 -28.63 53.65 -3.11
C ALA A 51 -29.97 54.17 -3.68
N GLY A 52 -30.11 54.12 -5.01
CA GLY A 52 -31.27 54.66 -5.74
C GLY A 52 -31.29 56.20 -5.90
N GLY A 53 -30.19 56.87 -5.60
CA GLY A 53 -29.99 58.32 -5.76
C GLY A 53 -29.53 58.75 -7.15
N ALA A 54 -29.08 60.03 -7.25
CA ALA A 54 -28.52 60.56 -8.49
C ALA A 54 -27.14 59.94 -8.79
N LEU A 55 -26.84 59.77 -10.08
CA LEU A 55 -25.54 59.30 -10.59
C LEU A 55 -24.43 60.22 -10.09
N ALA A 56 -23.40 59.64 -9.49
CA ALA A 56 -22.23 60.35 -8.99
C ALA A 56 -21.10 60.34 -10.02
N ALA A 57 -20.86 59.18 -10.69
CA ALA A 57 -19.95 59.09 -11.82
C ALA A 57 -20.45 58.00 -12.77
N VAL A 58 -20.38 58.28 -14.06
CA VAL A 58 -20.58 57.31 -15.15
C VAL A 58 -19.21 56.84 -15.64
N THR A 59 -18.92 55.56 -15.46
CA THR A 59 -17.63 54.99 -15.91
C THR A 59 -17.57 55.01 -17.45
N LYS A 60 -16.54 55.64 -17.99
CA LYS A 60 -16.30 55.72 -19.44
C LYS A 60 -15.28 54.71 -19.90
N GLY A 61 -14.26 54.44 -19.10
CA GLY A 61 -13.15 53.58 -19.48
C GLY A 61 -12.09 53.47 -18.41
N VAL A 62 -10.97 52.91 -18.77
CA VAL A 62 -9.79 52.76 -17.93
C VAL A 62 -8.51 53.14 -18.71
N LEU A 63 -7.64 53.91 -18.08
CA LEU A 63 -6.28 54.16 -18.52
C LEU A 63 -5.34 53.34 -17.63
N ILE A 64 -4.40 52.55 -18.20
CA ILE A 64 -3.43 51.80 -17.45
C ILE A 64 -2.02 52.24 -17.78
N ARG A 65 -1.26 52.57 -16.77
CA ARG A 65 0.15 52.95 -16.81
C ARG A 65 1.03 51.80 -16.31
N MET A 66 2.25 51.72 -16.83
CA MET A 66 3.28 50.77 -16.49
C MET A 66 4.59 51.43 -16.14
N SER A 67 5.29 50.88 -15.13
CA SER A 67 6.66 51.33 -14.77
C SER A 67 7.48 50.12 -14.26
N THR A 68 8.81 50.23 -14.29
CA THR A 68 9.76 49.28 -13.68
C THR A 68 10.20 49.68 -12.28
N ASP A 69 9.98 50.94 -11.86
CA ASP A 69 10.49 51.48 -10.61
C ASP A 69 9.47 51.43 -9.46
N GLY A 70 8.26 51.00 -9.75
CA GLY A 70 7.14 50.88 -8.81
C GLY A 70 5.81 51.16 -9.47
N TYR A 71 4.73 51.13 -8.70
CA TYR A 71 3.38 51.40 -9.23
C TYR A 71 3.25 52.87 -9.64
N PRO A 72 2.88 53.14 -10.93
CA PRO A 72 2.55 54.51 -11.35
C PRO A 72 1.62 55.22 -10.40
N GLN A 73 1.94 56.45 -10.04
CA GLN A 73 1.28 57.23 -8.97
C GLN A 73 0.10 58.06 -9.46
N ASP A 74 0.14 58.48 -10.74
CA ASP A 74 -0.91 59.25 -11.39
C ASP A 74 -1.00 58.95 -12.90
N ILE A 75 -1.94 59.60 -13.60
CA ILE A 75 -2.22 59.34 -15.04
C ILE A 75 -1.07 59.76 -15.96
N ASN A 76 -0.06 60.46 -15.49
CA ASN A 76 1.10 60.90 -16.26
C ASN A 76 2.38 60.12 -15.89
N ASP A 77 2.33 59.35 -14.81
CA ASP A 77 3.48 58.57 -14.31
C ASP A 77 3.62 57.25 -15.11
N GLY A 78 4.84 56.95 -15.52
CA GLY A 78 5.18 55.73 -16.30
C GLY A 78 4.70 55.77 -17.74
N THR A 79 4.70 54.58 -18.37
CA THR A 79 4.33 54.40 -19.80
C THR A 79 2.85 54.05 -19.92
N LEU A 80 2.11 54.74 -20.81
CA LEU A 80 0.74 54.40 -21.16
C LEU A 80 0.70 53.08 -21.93
N VAL A 81 -0.03 52.10 -21.44
CA VAL A 81 -0.19 50.77 -22.11
C VAL A 81 -1.63 50.46 -22.51
N VAL A 82 -2.61 51.02 -21.81
CA VAL A 82 -4.05 50.84 -22.13
C VAL A 82 -4.77 52.16 -22.03
N ASP A 83 -5.62 52.46 -23.03
CA ASP A 83 -6.73 53.41 -22.93
C ASP A 83 -7.96 52.73 -23.53
N ASN A 84 -8.76 52.10 -22.67
CA ASN A 84 -9.90 51.28 -23.08
C ASN A 84 -11.22 51.94 -22.73
N THR A 85 -12.10 52.04 -23.74
CA THR A 85 -13.46 52.58 -23.56
C THR A 85 -14.56 51.53 -23.80
N VAL A 86 -14.19 50.28 -24.05
CA VAL A 86 -15.14 49.18 -24.27
C VAL A 86 -15.19 48.38 -22.95
N LEU A 87 -16.12 48.74 -22.09
CA LEU A 87 -16.25 48.14 -20.75
C LEU A 87 -16.47 46.63 -20.80
N GLY A 88 -15.80 45.91 -19.90
CA GLY A 88 -15.89 44.45 -19.77
C GLY A 88 -15.15 43.65 -20.85
N LYS A 89 -14.53 44.31 -21.86
CA LYS A 89 -13.86 43.61 -22.96
C LYS A 89 -12.77 42.66 -22.50
N TYR A 90 -11.99 43.06 -21.51
CA TYR A 90 -10.83 42.31 -21.03
C TYR A 90 -11.07 41.61 -19.70
N GLU A 91 -12.32 41.36 -19.34
CA GLU A 91 -12.64 40.58 -18.16
C GLU A 91 -12.11 39.14 -18.21
N ASN A 92 -12.23 38.50 -19.40
CA ASN A 92 -11.85 37.10 -19.61
C ASN A 92 -10.87 36.94 -20.83
N GLU A 93 -10.42 38.04 -21.40
CA GLU A 93 -9.43 38.08 -22.47
C GLU A 93 -8.21 38.90 -22.01
N TYR A 94 -7.02 38.53 -22.51
CA TYR A 94 -5.81 39.28 -22.20
C TYR A 94 -5.63 40.49 -23.14
N PHE A 95 -5.49 41.67 -22.56
CA PHE A 95 -4.77 42.75 -23.25
C PHE A 95 -3.28 42.46 -23.17
N GLN A 96 -2.59 42.31 -24.30
CA GLN A 96 -1.18 41.94 -24.35
C GLN A 96 -0.25 43.16 -24.40
N VAL A 97 0.62 43.28 -23.40
CA VAL A 97 1.72 44.24 -23.35
C VAL A 97 2.98 43.53 -23.84
N ASN A 98 3.45 43.88 -25.03
CA ASN A 98 4.55 43.19 -25.71
C ASN A 98 5.86 44.00 -25.67
N GLY A 99 6.99 43.35 -26.03
CA GLY A 99 8.30 44.01 -26.14
C GLY A 99 8.97 44.29 -24.80
N LEU A 100 8.57 43.57 -23.75
CA LEU A 100 9.08 43.70 -22.39
C LEU A 100 10.42 42.97 -22.24
N THR A 101 11.21 43.36 -21.25
CA THR A 101 12.50 42.72 -20.92
C THR A 101 12.29 41.55 -19.99
N LYS A 102 12.76 40.36 -20.38
CA LYS A 102 12.75 39.13 -19.55
C LYS A 102 13.35 39.38 -18.17
N GLY A 103 12.67 38.93 -17.12
CA GLY A 103 13.14 38.99 -15.75
C GLY A 103 12.99 40.35 -15.08
N THR A 104 12.53 41.36 -15.78
CA THR A 104 12.25 42.69 -15.21
C THR A 104 10.84 42.74 -14.66
N LYS A 105 10.67 43.18 -13.41
CA LYS A 105 9.34 43.34 -12.84
C LYS A 105 8.69 44.62 -13.37
N TYR A 106 7.47 44.45 -13.89
CA TYR A 106 6.65 45.58 -14.36
C TYR A 106 5.46 45.75 -13.42
N TYR A 107 5.22 46.98 -13.02
CA TYR A 107 4.14 47.42 -12.15
C TYR A 107 3.10 48.16 -13.00
N PHE A 108 1.83 47.86 -12.77
CA PHE A 108 0.71 48.43 -13.50
C PHE A 108 -0.23 49.12 -12.52
N THR A 109 -0.67 50.36 -12.84
CA THR A 109 -1.77 51.01 -12.11
C THR A 109 -2.87 51.34 -13.11
N ALA A 110 -4.09 50.97 -12.77
CA ALA A 110 -5.30 51.25 -13.53
C ALA A 110 -5.97 52.53 -12.95
N PHE A 111 -6.32 53.42 -13.81
CA PHE A 111 -6.99 54.70 -13.52
C PHE A 111 -8.36 54.70 -14.26
N PRO A 112 -9.44 54.16 -13.67
CA PRO A 112 -10.76 54.28 -14.24
C PRO A 112 -11.15 55.75 -14.37
N TYR A 113 -11.82 56.12 -15.45
CA TYR A 113 -12.24 57.53 -15.65
C TYR A 113 -13.70 57.65 -16.06
N SER A 114 -14.29 58.77 -15.68
CA SER A 114 -15.68 59.09 -15.95
C SER A 114 -15.89 59.70 -17.37
N ASN A 115 -17.14 59.73 -17.79
CA ASN A 115 -17.55 60.32 -19.07
C ASN A 115 -17.26 61.81 -19.19
N ILE A 116 -16.91 62.52 -18.08
CA ILE A 116 -16.48 63.91 -18.04
C ILE A 116 -14.96 64.07 -17.85
N GLY A 117 -14.20 62.94 -17.90
CA GLY A 117 -12.74 62.99 -17.87
C GLY A 117 -12.13 63.06 -16.47
N VAL A 118 -12.84 62.71 -15.42
CA VAL A 118 -12.29 62.62 -14.03
C VAL A 118 -11.77 61.24 -13.77
N TYR A 119 -10.49 61.13 -13.41
CA TYR A 119 -9.78 59.89 -13.17
C TYR A 119 -9.84 59.51 -11.67
N ASN A 120 -9.91 58.25 -11.39
CA ASN A 120 -9.66 57.67 -10.06
C ASN A 120 -8.15 57.40 -9.97
N GLU A 121 -7.44 58.29 -9.26
CA GLU A 121 -6.00 58.15 -9.01
C GLU A 121 -5.72 57.51 -7.63
N SER A 122 -6.67 56.75 -7.10
CA SER A 122 -6.49 55.99 -5.86
C SER A 122 -5.49 54.88 -6.04
N LEU A 123 -4.48 54.83 -5.21
CA LEU A 123 -3.48 53.77 -5.17
C LEU A 123 -3.97 52.52 -4.39
N ASN A 124 -5.27 52.27 -4.44
CA ASN A 124 -5.89 51.08 -3.84
C ASN A 124 -5.31 49.82 -4.48
N ALA A 125 -5.22 48.73 -3.70
CA ALA A 125 -4.76 47.44 -4.20
C ALA A 125 -5.57 46.89 -5.40
N ALA A 126 -6.88 47.19 -5.45
CA ALA A 126 -7.74 46.81 -6.54
C ALA A 126 -7.37 47.45 -7.89
N ASN A 127 -6.65 48.58 -7.87
CA ASN A 127 -6.18 49.29 -9.06
C ASN A 127 -4.73 48.95 -9.42
N LYS A 128 -4.11 47.96 -8.77
CA LYS A 128 -2.70 47.61 -8.92
C LYS A 128 -2.53 46.15 -9.34
N ALA A 129 -1.61 45.92 -10.26
CA ALA A 129 -1.17 44.56 -10.64
C ALA A 129 0.32 44.63 -11.00
N ASP A 130 1.02 43.53 -10.82
CA ASP A 130 2.41 43.42 -11.29
C ASP A 130 2.72 42.01 -11.83
N ALA A 131 3.69 41.96 -12.74
CA ALA A 131 4.18 40.69 -13.27
C ALA A 131 5.63 40.84 -13.77
N ILE A 132 6.30 39.71 -13.89
CA ILE A 132 7.63 39.58 -14.45
C ILE A 132 7.50 38.79 -15.75
N PRO A 133 7.88 39.35 -16.93
CA PRO A 133 7.90 38.60 -18.16
C PRO A 133 9.04 37.57 -18.11
N ASN A 134 8.85 36.59 -17.33
CA ASN A 134 9.67 35.41 -17.24
C ASN A 134 8.70 34.25 -17.39
N ALA A 135 8.65 33.70 -18.58
CA ALA A 135 7.69 32.67 -18.92
C ALA A 135 7.86 31.38 -18.14
N LEU A 136 8.80 31.27 -17.21
CA LEU A 136 9.22 30.01 -16.65
C LEU A 136 9.03 30.00 -15.12
N GLU A 137 8.38 28.93 -14.63
CA GLU A 137 8.43 28.50 -13.23
C GLU A 137 9.60 27.52 -13.08
N LYS A 138 10.38 27.66 -12.01
CA LYS A 138 11.42 26.69 -11.66
C LYS A 138 10.79 25.51 -10.94
N VAL A 139 10.97 24.30 -11.48
CA VAL A 139 10.46 23.05 -10.88
C VAL A 139 11.65 22.23 -10.39
N SER A 140 11.87 22.18 -9.09
CA SER A 140 12.89 21.33 -8.48
C SER A 140 12.29 19.94 -8.19
N VAL A 141 13.03 18.90 -8.53
CA VAL A 141 12.64 17.51 -8.25
C VAL A 141 13.76 16.84 -7.50
N THR A 142 13.49 16.48 -6.25
CA THR A 142 14.44 15.76 -5.38
C THR A 142 14.17 14.27 -5.46
N ILE A 143 15.20 13.50 -5.71
CA ILE A 143 15.19 12.04 -5.72
C ILE A 143 15.92 11.56 -4.48
N ASN A 144 15.17 10.91 -3.57
CA ASN A 144 15.70 10.25 -2.39
C ASN A 144 15.81 8.75 -2.64
N ILE A 145 16.96 8.18 -2.30
CA ILE A 145 17.25 6.75 -2.40
C ILE A 145 17.80 6.35 -1.04
N ASP A 146 17.11 5.46 -0.33
CA ASP A 146 17.51 5.02 1.01
C ASP A 146 18.73 4.09 1.00
N ASP A 147 18.86 3.26 -0.03
CA ASP A 147 20.01 2.39 -0.29
C ASP A 147 20.23 2.29 -1.80
N THR A 148 21.48 2.45 -2.23
CA THR A 148 21.86 2.46 -3.65
C THR A 148 22.25 1.09 -4.20
N LYS A 149 22.27 0.04 -3.38
CA LYS A 149 22.78 -1.31 -3.73
C LYS A 149 22.21 -1.87 -5.04
N ARG A 150 20.92 -1.60 -5.32
CA ARG A 150 20.21 -2.09 -6.52
C ARG A 150 19.72 -0.95 -7.42
N PHE A 151 20.02 0.30 -7.08
CA PHE A 151 19.54 1.43 -7.85
C PHE A 151 20.28 1.53 -9.18
N THR A 152 19.57 1.38 -10.27
CA THR A 152 20.12 1.54 -11.61
C THR A 152 19.92 2.95 -12.14
N SER A 153 18.68 3.32 -12.41
CA SER A 153 18.29 4.67 -12.80
C SER A 153 16.78 4.84 -12.75
N THR A 154 16.33 6.08 -12.60
CA THR A 154 14.95 6.50 -12.88
C THR A 154 14.96 7.64 -13.87
N THR A 155 13.94 7.71 -14.74
CA THR A 155 13.74 8.85 -15.64
C THR A 155 12.68 9.76 -15.05
N ILE A 156 13.06 11.00 -14.78
CA ILE A 156 12.13 12.05 -14.38
C ILE A 156 11.64 12.77 -15.64
N THR A 157 10.34 12.89 -15.78
CA THR A 157 9.69 13.53 -16.91
C THR A 157 8.81 14.68 -16.43
N LEU A 158 9.08 15.89 -16.90
CA LEU A 158 8.15 17.02 -16.85
C LEU A 158 7.34 17.02 -18.16
N LYS A 159 6.06 16.74 -18.09
CA LYS A 159 5.15 16.69 -19.24
C LYS A 159 4.20 17.90 -19.21
N ASN A 160 4.17 18.65 -20.29
CA ASN A 160 3.15 19.66 -20.55
C ASN A 160 1.86 18.97 -21.01
N VAL A 161 0.79 19.09 -20.23
CA VAL A 161 -0.50 18.45 -20.50
C VAL A 161 -1.21 19.10 -21.68
N ASN A 162 -1.00 20.40 -21.90
CA ASN A 162 -1.64 21.17 -22.97
C ASN A 162 -1.05 20.85 -24.35
N THR A 163 0.29 20.71 -24.44
CA THR A 163 1.01 20.52 -25.72
C THR A 163 1.54 19.11 -25.91
N SER A 164 1.54 18.28 -24.88
CA SER A 164 2.19 16.95 -24.82
C SER A 164 3.73 16.99 -24.94
N GLU A 165 4.35 18.17 -24.95
CA GLU A 165 5.82 18.29 -24.86
C GLU A 165 6.36 17.69 -23.57
N GLN A 166 7.53 17.06 -23.64
CA GLN A 166 8.17 16.41 -22.49
C GLN A 166 9.64 16.81 -22.41
N THR A 167 10.08 17.07 -21.18
CA THR A 167 11.50 17.20 -20.84
C THR A 167 11.86 16.09 -19.89
N THR A 168 12.90 15.31 -20.19
CA THR A 168 13.30 14.15 -19.40
C THR A 168 14.72 14.28 -18.87
N MET A 169 14.98 13.73 -17.69
CA MET A 169 16.32 13.58 -17.12
C MET A 169 16.48 12.17 -16.55
N ASN A 170 17.56 11.48 -16.93
CA ASN A 170 17.91 10.20 -16.36
C ASN A 170 18.74 10.41 -15.09
N ILE A 171 18.33 9.76 -13.98
CA ILE A 171 18.89 9.94 -12.65
C ILE A 171 19.45 8.59 -12.19
N THR A 172 20.72 8.56 -11.83
CA THR A 172 21.45 7.35 -11.39
C THR A 172 21.89 7.41 -9.93
N GLU A 173 21.60 8.52 -9.23
CA GLU A 173 21.98 8.75 -7.84
C GLU A 173 20.98 9.68 -7.15
N ALA A 174 20.95 9.72 -5.81
CA ALA A 174 20.16 10.68 -5.05
C ALA A 174 20.62 12.11 -5.35
N LYS A 175 19.74 12.95 -5.88
CA LYS A 175 20.01 14.36 -6.16
C LYS A 175 18.74 15.16 -6.42
N THR A 176 18.88 16.48 -6.44
CA THR A 176 17.86 17.40 -6.91
C THR A 176 18.18 17.85 -8.33
N VAL A 177 17.20 17.79 -9.22
CA VAL A 177 17.28 18.30 -10.60
C VAL A 177 16.29 19.43 -10.79
N MET A 178 16.56 20.27 -11.77
CA MET A 178 15.77 21.46 -12.07
C MET A 178 15.19 21.37 -13.48
N PHE A 179 13.89 21.64 -13.57
CA PHE A 179 13.18 21.85 -14.83
C PHE A 179 12.64 23.27 -14.89
N GLU A 180 12.30 23.71 -16.07
CA GLU A 180 11.63 24.97 -16.33
C GLU A 180 10.28 24.70 -16.99
N ALA A 181 9.21 25.20 -16.39
CA ALA A 181 7.84 25.07 -16.86
C ALA A 181 7.33 26.41 -17.41
N LYS A 182 6.82 26.44 -18.63
CA LYS A 182 6.26 27.67 -19.25
C LYS A 182 5.01 28.09 -18.48
N ALA A 183 4.96 29.34 -18.05
CA ALA A 183 3.81 29.90 -17.32
C ALA A 183 2.50 29.68 -18.10
N THR A 184 1.40 29.60 -17.36
CA THR A 184 0.03 29.38 -17.85
C THR A 184 -0.26 27.98 -18.42
N ASN A 185 0.76 27.15 -18.63
CA ASN A 185 0.57 25.77 -19.05
C ASN A 185 0.43 24.83 -17.84
N THR A 186 -0.30 23.74 -18.03
CA THR A 186 -0.48 22.69 -17.03
C THR A 186 0.54 21.58 -17.22
N TYR A 187 1.15 21.15 -16.13
CA TYR A 187 2.20 20.14 -16.12
C TYR A 187 1.91 19.01 -15.13
N VAL A 188 2.55 17.87 -15.38
CA VAL A 188 2.69 16.78 -14.44
C VAL A 188 4.16 16.34 -14.43
N VAL A 189 4.68 16.00 -13.25
CA VAL A 189 6.00 15.38 -13.10
C VAL A 189 5.81 13.90 -12.81
N THR A 190 6.53 13.05 -13.52
CA THR A 190 6.53 11.60 -13.31
C THR A 190 7.94 11.06 -13.14
N ALA A 191 8.06 9.95 -12.42
CA ALA A 191 9.28 9.16 -12.33
C ALA A 191 9.00 7.75 -12.85
N THR A 192 10.00 7.09 -13.45
CA THR A 192 9.88 5.66 -13.79
C THR A 192 10.17 4.80 -12.57
N ALA A 193 9.41 3.71 -12.42
CA ALA A 193 9.65 2.72 -11.37
C ALA A 193 11.06 2.11 -11.49
N VAL A 194 11.67 1.81 -10.36
CA VAL A 194 12.97 1.13 -10.31
C VAL A 194 12.74 -0.27 -9.73
N THR A 195 13.16 -1.29 -10.47
CA THR A 195 13.05 -2.68 -10.04
C THR A 195 13.86 -2.91 -8.75
N GLY A 196 13.27 -3.61 -7.79
CA GLY A 196 13.90 -3.84 -6.49
C GLY A 196 13.65 -2.75 -5.46
N TYR A 197 12.83 -1.74 -5.79
CA TYR A 197 12.45 -0.68 -4.86
C TYR A 197 10.93 -0.65 -4.63
N LYS A 198 10.55 -0.34 -3.39
CA LYS A 198 9.21 0.12 -3.07
C LYS A 198 9.13 1.57 -3.53
N ASN A 199 8.56 1.74 -4.71
CA ASN A 199 8.39 3.07 -5.28
C ASN A 199 7.23 3.76 -4.56
N GLY A 200 7.44 5.00 -4.11
CA GLY A 200 6.37 5.87 -3.64
C GLY A 200 5.46 6.30 -4.79
N ALA A 201 4.70 7.36 -4.61
CA ALA A 201 3.92 7.94 -5.71
C ALA A 201 4.89 8.35 -6.85
N LEU A 202 4.69 7.78 -8.05
CA LEU A 202 5.53 8.02 -9.23
C LEU A 202 5.01 9.13 -10.13
N SER A 203 3.97 9.84 -9.71
CA SER A 203 3.37 10.97 -10.41
C SER A 203 2.90 12.00 -9.41
N THR A 204 3.08 13.26 -9.74
CA THR A 204 2.47 14.37 -8.99
C THR A 204 1.03 14.58 -9.43
N GLU A 205 0.28 15.38 -8.69
CA GLU A 205 -0.92 16.03 -9.22
C GLU A 205 -0.53 17.00 -10.33
N GLN A 206 -1.49 17.32 -11.20
CA GLN A 206 -1.28 18.32 -12.23
C GLN A 206 -1.21 19.73 -11.59
N PHE A 207 -0.38 20.59 -12.14
CA PHE A 207 -0.23 21.97 -11.70
C PHE A 207 -0.10 22.92 -12.88
N THR A 208 -0.65 24.13 -12.74
CA THR A 208 -0.44 25.20 -13.71
C THR A 208 0.79 26.01 -13.29
N ALA A 209 1.72 26.18 -14.23
CA ALA A 209 2.95 26.91 -13.97
C ALA A 209 2.70 28.42 -13.86
N VAL A 210 3.39 29.07 -12.92
CA VAL A 210 3.30 30.50 -12.63
C VAL A 210 4.62 31.18 -12.97
N ALA A 211 4.56 32.27 -13.71
CA ALA A 211 5.74 33.02 -14.13
C ALA A 211 6.56 33.52 -12.93
N GLY A 212 7.86 33.24 -12.94
CA GLY A 212 8.77 33.59 -11.83
C GLY A 212 8.55 32.76 -10.55
N GLY A 213 7.63 31.80 -10.58
CA GLY A 213 7.35 30.88 -9.47
C GLY A 213 8.45 29.84 -9.25
N SER A 214 8.34 29.14 -8.13
CA SER A 214 9.17 27.98 -7.83
C SER A 214 8.32 26.89 -7.18
N ARG A 215 8.55 25.65 -7.55
CA ARG A 215 7.83 24.48 -7.06
C ARG A 215 8.81 23.35 -6.77
N ALA A 216 8.52 22.54 -5.75
CA ALA A 216 9.35 21.42 -5.38
C ALA A 216 8.52 20.13 -5.28
N PHE A 217 9.06 19.05 -5.81
CA PHE A 217 8.53 17.71 -5.69
C PHE A 217 9.60 16.76 -5.17
N THR A 218 9.18 15.66 -4.56
CA THR A 218 10.10 14.64 -4.05
C THR A 218 9.60 13.27 -4.46
N PHE A 219 10.48 12.44 -5.02
CA PHE A 219 10.25 11.02 -5.26
C PHE A 219 11.15 10.22 -4.34
N ASN A 220 10.56 9.26 -3.62
CA ASN A 220 11.27 8.40 -2.68
C ASN A 220 11.32 6.98 -3.24
N PHE A 221 12.52 6.40 -3.24
CA PHE A 221 12.79 5.02 -3.62
C PHE A 221 13.36 4.29 -2.40
N GLU A 222 12.57 3.40 -1.81
CA GLU A 222 12.94 2.58 -0.66
C GLU A 222 13.32 1.19 -1.14
N MET A 223 14.57 0.76 -0.94
CA MET A 223 15.03 -0.54 -1.38
C MET A 223 14.23 -1.66 -0.69
N GLY A 224 13.66 -2.56 -1.48
CA GLY A 224 13.07 -3.80 -1.00
C GLY A 224 14.15 -4.83 -0.72
N PHE A 225 14.07 -5.46 0.47
CA PHE A 225 14.98 -6.57 0.78
C PHE A 225 14.60 -7.82 -0.01
N LEU A 226 15.63 -8.53 -0.43
CA LEU A 226 15.55 -9.86 -1.04
C LEU A 226 16.28 -10.85 -0.14
N TYR A 227 15.55 -11.78 0.41
CA TYR A 227 16.07 -12.85 1.26
C TYR A 227 16.16 -14.13 0.44
N GLY A 228 17.29 -14.84 0.53
CA GLY A 228 17.51 -16.10 -0.17
C GLY A 228 17.96 -17.20 0.78
N ILE A 229 17.48 -18.42 0.58
CA ILE A 229 17.98 -19.61 1.24
C ILE A 229 18.04 -20.76 0.25
N LYS A 230 19.25 -21.31 0.03
CA LYS A 230 19.47 -22.58 -0.66
C LYS A 230 19.44 -23.69 0.39
N PHE A 231 18.73 -24.78 0.12
CA PHE A 231 18.57 -25.89 1.04
C PHE A 231 18.60 -27.24 0.29
N ASP A 232 18.97 -28.30 0.99
CA ASP A 232 18.90 -29.64 0.43
C ASP A 232 17.44 -30.07 0.17
N ASN A 233 17.19 -30.63 -1.01
CA ASN A 233 15.89 -31.13 -1.43
C ASN A 233 16.06 -32.50 -2.13
N GLY A 234 16.50 -33.49 -1.37
CA GLY A 234 16.71 -34.87 -1.81
C GLY A 234 18.16 -35.27 -2.00
N GLY A 235 19.13 -34.46 -1.61
CA GLY A 235 20.57 -34.70 -1.74
C GLY A 235 21.19 -35.43 -0.56
N ASP A 236 21.84 -34.71 0.36
CA ASP A 236 22.63 -35.26 1.47
C ASP A 236 21.79 -35.77 2.65
N GLY A 237 20.53 -35.40 2.73
CA GLY A 237 19.60 -35.79 3.78
C GLY A 237 19.82 -35.11 5.13
N ILE A 238 20.75 -34.17 5.24
CA ILE A 238 21.01 -33.41 6.48
C ILE A 238 19.96 -32.31 6.60
N PRO A 239 19.05 -32.33 7.58
CA PRO A 239 17.94 -31.36 7.68
C PRO A 239 18.41 -29.91 7.77
N SER A 240 19.57 -29.66 8.38
CA SER A 240 20.17 -28.34 8.57
C SER A 240 21.19 -27.97 7.47
N SER A 241 21.18 -28.66 6.32
CA SER A 241 22.00 -28.27 5.18
C SER A 241 21.34 -27.10 4.44
N TYR A 242 21.90 -25.91 4.61
CA TYR A 242 21.42 -24.66 4.02
C TYR A 242 22.53 -23.63 3.80
N GLU A 243 22.26 -22.67 2.93
CA GLU A 243 23.09 -21.48 2.70
C GLU A 243 22.20 -20.25 2.54
N TYR A 244 22.49 -19.20 3.30
CA TYR A 244 21.81 -17.91 3.12
C TYR A 244 22.42 -17.11 1.98
N LEU A 245 21.56 -16.49 1.18
CA LEU A 245 21.90 -15.76 -0.03
C LEU A 245 21.31 -14.34 0.03
N GLU A 246 21.72 -13.49 -0.89
CA GLU A 246 21.21 -12.13 -1.08
C GLU A 246 21.42 -11.26 0.18
N ASP A 247 20.38 -10.55 0.63
CA ASP A 247 20.48 -9.63 1.77
C ASP A 247 20.55 -10.32 3.14
N CYS A 248 20.35 -11.63 3.19
CA CYS A 248 20.57 -12.43 4.39
C CYS A 248 21.85 -13.28 4.34
N ALA A 249 22.71 -13.11 3.33
CA ALA A 249 24.01 -13.76 3.31
C ALA A 249 24.80 -13.47 4.59
N GLY A 250 25.30 -14.52 5.23
CA GLY A 250 25.99 -14.41 6.53
C GLY A 250 25.07 -14.35 7.76
N PHE A 251 23.75 -14.44 7.61
CA PHE A 251 22.87 -14.58 8.77
C PHE A 251 23.03 -15.96 9.43
N THR A 252 22.66 -16.03 10.70
CA THR A 252 22.57 -17.27 11.47
C THR A 252 21.10 -17.62 11.69
N ALA A 253 20.76 -18.88 11.44
CA ALA A 253 19.40 -19.38 11.62
C ALA A 253 18.90 -19.19 13.06
N ALA A 254 17.60 -18.95 13.18
CA ALA A 254 16.91 -18.98 14.47
C ALA A 254 16.96 -20.38 15.09
N SER A 255 16.73 -20.47 16.39
CA SER A 255 16.60 -21.72 17.13
C SER A 255 15.46 -21.62 18.14
N VAL A 256 15.14 -22.71 18.83
CA VAL A 256 14.08 -22.76 19.85
C VAL A 256 14.25 -21.71 20.97
N SER A 257 15.45 -21.26 21.22
CA SER A 257 15.79 -20.33 22.31
C SER A 257 16.08 -18.91 21.85
N THR A 258 16.31 -18.66 20.56
CA THR A 258 16.69 -17.32 20.05
C THR A 258 16.39 -17.16 18.58
N MET A 259 16.08 -15.91 18.21
CA MET A 259 15.92 -15.50 16.80
C MET A 259 17.27 -15.21 16.11
N ASN A 260 18.39 -15.20 16.83
CA ASN A 260 19.74 -14.95 16.28
C ASN A 260 19.77 -13.69 15.38
N SER A 261 20.30 -13.83 14.16
CA SER A 261 20.43 -12.72 13.19
C SER A 261 19.11 -12.13 12.72
N TRP A 262 18.00 -12.79 12.97
CA TRP A 262 16.66 -12.34 12.55
C TRP A 262 16.00 -11.37 13.52
N LEU A 263 16.48 -11.30 14.78
CA LEU A 263 15.93 -10.38 15.77
C LEU A 263 16.04 -8.93 15.26
N GLY A 264 14.94 -8.20 15.31
CA GLY A 264 14.85 -6.81 14.86
C GLY A 264 14.93 -6.61 13.34
N LYS A 265 14.91 -7.66 12.55
CA LYS A 265 14.89 -7.52 11.09
C LYS A 265 13.48 -7.18 10.59
N ARG A 266 13.41 -6.30 9.60
CA ARG A 266 12.17 -5.74 9.05
C ARG A 266 11.21 -6.78 8.47
N ILE A 267 11.70 -7.94 8.05
CA ILE A 267 10.82 -9.04 7.59
C ILE A 267 9.87 -9.54 8.68
N LEU A 268 10.29 -9.49 9.96
CA LEU A 268 9.42 -9.81 11.09
C LEU A 268 8.34 -8.75 11.33
N ASP A 269 8.54 -7.52 10.87
CA ASP A 269 7.57 -6.44 10.99
C ASP A 269 6.44 -6.53 9.95
N LYS A 270 6.62 -7.42 8.94
CA LYS A 270 5.58 -7.78 7.99
C LYS A 270 4.44 -8.59 8.62
N PHE A 271 4.62 -9.06 9.86
CA PHE A 271 3.64 -9.84 10.61
C PHE A 271 3.26 -9.11 11.89
N LYS A 272 1.97 -8.74 12.03
CA LYS A 272 1.49 -7.93 13.16
C LYS A 272 0.27 -8.58 13.80
N PRO A 273 0.34 -9.01 15.07
CA PRO A 273 -0.84 -9.51 15.78
C PRO A 273 -1.81 -8.35 16.04
N CYS A 274 -3.09 -8.58 15.78
CA CYS A 274 -4.11 -7.54 15.89
C CYS A 274 -5.48 -8.11 16.25
N LEU A 275 -6.41 -7.24 16.63
CA LEU A 275 -7.83 -7.54 16.68
C LEU A 275 -8.55 -6.84 15.53
N ILE A 276 -9.40 -7.60 14.81
CA ILE A 276 -10.14 -7.07 13.68
C ILE A 276 -11.58 -7.56 13.68
N LYS A 277 -12.52 -6.63 13.46
CA LYS A 277 -13.96 -6.91 13.34
C LYS A 277 -14.33 -7.26 11.90
N PRO A 278 -15.41 -8.02 11.66
CA PRO A 278 -15.95 -8.22 10.33
C PRO A 278 -16.28 -6.89 9.65
N GLY A 279 -15.98 -6.78 8.36
CA GLY A 279 -16.21 -5.58 7.57
C GLY A 279 -15.28 -4.40 7.86
N ALA A 280 -14.42 -4.47 8.89
CA ALA A 280 -13.47 -3.41 9.18
C ALA A 280 -12.38 -3.34 8.10
N THR A 281 -11.97 -2.13 7.73
CA THR A 281 -10.90 -1.88 6.74
C THR A 281 -9.51 -1.91 7.36
N ALA A 282 -9.42 -1.79 8.69
CA ALA A 282 -8.19 -1.82 9.47
C ALA A 282 -8.44 -2.49 10.84
N PRO A 283 -7.39 -2.99 11.51
CA PRO A 283 -7.50 -3.48 12.88
C PRO A 283 -8.02 -2.42 13.86
N GLU A 284 -8.75 -2.88 14.88
CA GLU A 284 -9.15 -2.04 16.02
C GLU A 284 -7.90 -1.56 16.80
N TYR A 285 -6.94 -2.46 16.99
CA TYR A 285 -5.60 -2.19 17.53
C TYR A 285 -4.68 -3.39 17.30
N TYR A 286 -3.38 -3.12 17.42
CA TYR A 286 -2.34 -4.15 17.37
C TYR A 286 -2.01 -4.65 18.80
N LEU A 287 -1.54 -5.89 18.88
CA LEU A 287 -1.08 -6.52 20.11
C LEU A 287 0.44 -6.46 20.21
N ASN A 288 0.94 -6.52 21.45
CA ASN A 288 2.36 -6.75 21.68
C ASN A 288 2.75 -8.14 21.15
N LYS A 289 3.75 -8.21 20.27
CA LYS A 289 4.18 -9.44 19.61
C LYS A 289 4.54 -10.55 20.59
N ASP A 290 5.17 -10.20 21.70
CA ASP A 290 5.69 -11.14 22.67
C ASP A 290 4.72 -11.42 23.84
N ASN A 291 3.63 -10.64 23.92
CA ASN A 291 2.62 -10.83 24.96
C ASN A 291 1.25 -10.31 24.52
N TYR A 292 0.38 -11.20 24.05
CA TYR A 292 -0.97 -10.83 23.57
C TYR A 292 -1.91 -10.33 24.67
N ASN A 293 -1.55 -10.48 25.95
CA ASN A 293 -2.29 -9.85 27.04
C ASN A 293 -2.03 -8.34 27.14
N GLN A 294 -1.24 -7.78 26.22
CA GLN A 294 -0.92 -6.36 26.12
C GLN A 294 -1.16 -5.87 24.69
N ARG A 295 -1.58 -4.62 24.55
CA ARG A 295 -1.58 -3.92 23.26
C ARG A 295 -0.15 -3.53 22.88
N ALA A 296 0.10 -3.32 21.59
CA ALA A 296 1.36 -2.79 21.10
C ALA A 296 1.62 -1.37 21.64
N GLU A 297 0.53 -0.61 21.79
CA GLU A 297 0.55 0.74 22.32
C GLU A 297 -0.55 0.95 23.36
N GLY A 298 -0.28 1.84 24.33
CA GLY A 298 -1.20 2.15 25.43
C GLY A 298 -1.22 1.11 26.55
N SER A 299 -1.93 1.41 27.63
CA SER A 299 -1.99 0.60 28.85
C SER A 299 -3.28 -0.21 29.03
N THR A 300 -4.28 -0.02 28.14
CA THR A 300 -5.55 -0.74 28.22
C THR A 300 -5.37 -2.18 27.80
N ALA A 301 -5.78 -3.14 28.64
CA ALA A 301 -5.72 -4.56 28.30
C ALA A 301 -6.61 -4.89 27.09
N PRO A 302 -6.17 -5.76 26.18
CA PRO A 302 -6.98 -6.20 25.05
C PRO A 302 -8.05 -7.20 25.49
N ILE A 303 -9.17 -7.26 24.76
CA ILE A 303 -10.22 -8.25 24.97
C ILE A 303 -10.10 -9.35 23.92
N LEU A 304 -9.42 -10.44 24.24
CA LEU A 304 -9.10 -11.53 23.32
C LEU A 304 -10.25 -12.56 23.16
N THR A 305 -11.35 -12.41 23.92
CA THR A 305 -12.48 -13.34 23.94
C THR A 305 -13.56 -13.03 22.93
N GLY A 306 -13.30 -12.09 22.02
CA GLY A 306 -14.12 -11.85 20.83
C GLY A 306 -14.98 -10.59 20.83
N ALA A 307 -15.05 -9.82 21.92
CA ALA A 307 -15.80 -8.56 21.96
C ALA A 307 -15.16 -7.48 21.05
N ASP A 308 -13.83 -7.42 21.02
CA ASP A 308 -13.08 -6.47 20.18
C ASP A 308 -12.79 -7.00 18.76
N GLY A 309 -13.28 -8.19 18.42
CA GLY A 309 -13.05 -8.82 17.12
C GLY A 309 -12.39 -10.19 17.22
N ASP A 310 -11.80 -10.65 16.13
CA ASP A 310 -10.99 -11.85 16.07
C ASP A 310 -9.51 -11.49 16.24
N VAL A 311 -8.77 -12.35 16.96
CA VAL A 311 -7.32 -12.21 17.12
C VAL A 311 -6.67 -12.81 15.88
N MET A 312 -6.04 -11.96 15.07
CA MET A 312 -5.47 -12.34 13.79
C MET A 312 -4.02 -11.88 13.67
N ILE A 313 -3.27 -12.52 12.81
CA ILE A 313 -1.96 -12.05 12.38
C ILE A 313 -2.14 -11.40 11.01
N GLU A 314 -1.97 -10.09 10.95
CA GLU A 314 -1.86 -9.34 9.71
C GLU A 314 -0.53 -9.69 9.05
N ALA A 315 -0.56 -10.11 7.79
CA ALA A 315 0.61 -10.36 6.96
C ALA A 315 0.62 -9.37 5.80
N GLU A 316 1.65 -8.53 5.70
CA GLU A 316 1.86 -7.62 4.59
C GLU A 316 2.25 -8.40 3.33
N ARG A 317 1.94 -7.84 2.15
CA ARG A 317 2.27 -8.44 0.87
C ARG A 317 3.78 -8.61 0.72
N MET A 318 4.17 -9.83 0.35
CA MET A 318 5.51 -10.20 -0.06
C MET A 318 5.42 -11.11 -1.28
N TRP A 319 6.52 -11.26 -1.98
CA TRP A 319 6.64 -12.10 -3.17
C TRP A 319 7.68 -13.18 -2.92
N PHE A 320 7.53 -14.31 -3.58
CA PHE A 320 8.47 -15.40 -3.48
C PHE A 320 8.77 -16.02 -4.84
N LYS A 321 9.92 -16.68 -4.90
CA LYS A 321 10.33 -17.55 -6.01
C LYS A 321 11.00 -18.76 -5.42
N LEU A 322 10.52 -19.96 -5.81
CA LEU A 322 11.11 -21.22 -5.40
C LEU A 322 11.61 -21.96 -6.64
N VAL A 323 12.89 -22.31 -6.64
CA VAL A 323 13.59 -22.88 -7.80
C VAL A 323 14.22 -24.20 -7.41
N LYS A 324 13.92 -25.27 -8.15
CA LYS A 324 14.67 -26.53 -8.05
C LYS A 324 16.00 -26.40 -8.80
N ASN A 325 17.11 -26.66 -8.12
CA ASN A 325 18.44 -26.63 -8.69
C ASN A 325 18.79 -28.00 -9.30
N GLY A 326 19.81 -28.05 -10.15
CA GLY A 326 20.25 -29.29 -10.79
C GLY A 326 21.04 -30.24 -9.88
N ASP A 327 21.35 -29.82 -8.63
CA ASP A 327 22.23 -30.51 -7.67
C ASP A 327 21.47 -31.10 -6.47
N SER A 328 20.20 -31.48 -6.63
CA SER A 328 19.33 -31.97 -5.55
C SER A 328 19.11 -30.97 -4.43
N THR A 329 19.27 -29.69 -4.72
CA THR A 329 18.91 -28.59 -3.81
C THR A 329 17.76 -27.77 -4.39
N ALA A 330 17.16 -26.92 -3.56
CA ALA A 330 16.25 -25.88 -4.00
C ALA A 330 16.63 -24.54 -3.38
N THR A 331 16.25 -23.46 -4.05
CA THR A 331 16.46 -22.11 -3.52
C THR A 331 15.13 -21.40 -3.40
N LEU A 332 14.84 -20.92 -2.20
CA LEU A 332 13.71 -20.05 -1.88
C LEU A 332 14.20 -18.60 -1.80
N TYR A 333 13.56 -17.74 -2.57
CA TYR A 333 13.71 -16.30 -2.45
C TYR A 333 12.41 -15.68 -1.93
N ILE A 334 12.51 -14.74 -1.01
CA ILE A 334 11.40 -13.90 -0.53
C ILE A 334 11.77 -12.45 -0.73
N SER A 335 10.92 -11.68 -1.40
CA SER A 335 11.12 -10.27 -1.70
C SER A 335 10.05 -9.40 -1.06
N GLU A 336 10.45 -8.24 -0.54
CA GLU A 336 9.52 -7.21 -0.02
C GLU A 336 8.90 -6.35 -1.13
N VAL A 337 9.37 -6.51 -2.36
CA VAL A 337 8.88 -5.81 -3.56
C VAL A 337 8.65 -6.79 -4.69
N GLU A 338 7.81 -6.40 -5.65
CA GLU A 338 7.58 -7.22 -6.83
C GLU A 338 8.83 -7.30 -7.70
N LEU A 339 9.21 -8.52 -8.09
CA LEU A 339 10.29 -8.82 -9.01
C LEU A 339 9.81 -9.75 -10.11
N ASP A 340 10.43 -9.68 -11.28
CA ASP A 340 10.07 -10.54 -12.42
C ASP A 340 10.25 -12.03 -12.09
N GLY A 341 9.23 -12.81 -12.39
CA GLY A 341 9.19 -14.25 -12.10
C GLY A 341 8.91 -14.60 -10.63
N TYR A 342 8.61 -13.62 -9.78
CA TYR A 342 8.16 -13.85 -8.40
C TYR A 342 6.63 -13.85 -8.33
N LYS A 343 6.08 -14.63 -7.41
CA LYS A 343 4.65 -14.77 -7.16
C LYS A 343 4.29 -14.17 -5.79
N SER A 344 3.22 -13.38 -5.74
CA SER A 344 2.72 -12.88 -4.45
C SER A 344 2.16 -14.02 -3.60
N PHE A 345 2.38 -13.97 -2.29
CA PHE A 345 1.75 -14.91 -1.34
C PHE A 345 0.24 -14.65 -1.17
N ILE A 346 -0.21 -13.44 -1.41
CA ILE A 346 -1.59 -12.99 -1.10
C ILE A 346 -2.28 -12.33 -2.30
N GLY A 347 -1.79 -12.59 -3.52
CA GLY A 347 -2.31 -11.99 -4.76
C GLY A 347 -2.13 -10.47 -4.78
N ASN A 348 -3.14 -9.75 -5.22
CA ASN A 348 -3.12 -8.29 -5.33
C ASN A 348 -3.52 -7.56 -4.04
N GLN A 349 -3.70 -8.30 -2.93
CA GLN A 349 -4.00 -7.69 -1.63
C GLN A 349 -2.75 -7.07 -1.01
N ASP A 350 -2.88 -5.93 -0.32
CA ASP A 350 -1.78 -5.34 0.43
C ASP A 350 -1.52 -6.08 1.73
N VAL A 351 -2.59 -6.61 2.34
CA VAL A 351 -2.54 -7.40 3.57
C VAL A 351 -3.53 -8.56 3.51
N ALA A 352 -3.19 -9.65 4.20
CA ALA A 352 -4.10 -10.73 4.52
C ALA A 352 -3.96 -11.12 6.00
N TYR A 353 -4.94 -11.82 6.54
CA TYR A 353 -4.98 -12.14 7.97
C TYR A 353 -5.13 -13.65 8.17
N ARG A 354 -4.30 -14.21 9.04
CA ARG A 354 -4.42 -15.58 9.53
C ARG A 354 -4.79 -15.58 11.00
N GLY A 355 -5.76 -16.42 11.41
CA GLY A 355 -6.14 -16.56 12.82
C GLY A 355 -4.94 -16.84 13.70
N ALA A 356 -4.78 -16.06 14.78
CA ALA A 356 -3.74 -16.32 15.76
C ALA A 356 -3.97 -17.66 16.46
N TYR A 357 -5.23 -18.08 16.55
CA TYR A 357 -5.65 -19.33 17.20
C TYR A 357 -6.30 -20.29 16.21
N GLU A 358 -6.28 -21.57 16.54
CA GLU A 358 -7.15 -22.57 15.93
C GLU A 358 -8.61 -22.13 16.04
N ALA A 359 -9.42 -22.48 15.05
CA ALA A 359 -10.80 -21.98 14.96
C ALA A 359 -11.65 -22.49 16.14
N SER A 360 -12.42 -21.60 16.73
CA SER A 360 -13.61 -21.94 17.51
C SER A 360 -14.88 -21.68 16.71
N VAL A 361 -15.98 -22.34 17.04
CA VAL A 361 -17.29 -22.15 16.39
C VAL A 361 -18.37 -21.95 17.44
N SER A 362 -19.15 -20.90 17.28
CA SER A 362 -20.31 -20.63 18.11
C SER A 362 -21.47 -20.15 17.24
N GLY A 363 -22.64 -20.78 17.38
CA GLY A 363 -23.81 -20.46 16.55
C GLY A 363 -23.58 -20.62 15.05
N GLY A 364 -22.71 -21.55 14.63
CA GLY A 364 -22.38 -21.76 13.23
C GLY A 364 -21.42 -20.73 12.63
N VAL A 365 -20.79 -19.88 13.43
CA VAL A 365 -19.84 -18.85 13.00
C VAL A 365 -18.44 -19.17 13.52
N MET A 366 -17.47 -19.19 12.61
CA MET A 366 -16.06 -19.43 12.96
C MET A 366 -15.43 -18.16 13.55
N ARG A 367 -14.60 -18.35 14.57
CA ARG A 367 -13.90 -17.29 15.29
C ARG A 367 -12.43 -17.67 15.56
N SER A 368 -11.59 -16.65 15.72
CA SER A 368 -10.24 -16.79 16.29
C SER A 368 -10.19 -16.01 17.60
N ILE A 369 -10.47 -16.70 18.71
CA ILE A 369 -10.57 -16.12 20.06
C ILE A 369 -9.83 -16.96 21.09
N SER A 370 -9.42 -16.34 22.19
CA SER A 370 -8.68 -16.95 23.29
C SER A 370 -9.59 -17.62 24.32
N GLY A 371 -9.07 -18.66 24.99
CA GLY A 371 -9.68 -19.28 26.17
C GLY A 371 -10.72 -20.35 25.86
N VAL A 372 -10.85 -20.80 24.62
CA VAL A 372 -11.86 -21.78 24.19
C VAL A 372 -11.23 -23.03 23.59
N ALA A 373 -11.93 -24.14 23.58
CA ALA A 373 -11.50 -25.34 22.90
C ALA A 373 -11.54 -25.14 21.37
N PRO A 374 -10.54 -25.65 20.61
CA PRO A 374 -10.63 -25.71 19.16
C PRO A 374 -11.87 -26.47 18.71
N ALA A 375 -12.55 -25.96 17.65
CA ALA A 375 -13.66 -26.63 17.04
C ALA A 375 -13.15 -27.84 16.22
N VAL A 376 -13.78 -28.99 16.43
CA VAL A 376 -13.45 -30.26 15.79
C VAL A 376 -14.74 -31.00 15.36
N ASN A 377 -14.64 -32.24 14.89
CA ASN A 377 -15.80 -33.08 14.52
C ASN A 377 -16.71 -32.47 13.43
N SER A 378 -16.14 -31.74 12.49
CA SER A 378 -16.85 -31.19 11.33
C SER A 378 -16.07 -31.46 10.06
N THR A 379 -16.75 -31.55 8.91
CA THR A 379 -16.11 -31.74 7.61
C THR A 379 -15.46 -30.44 7.11
N ARG A 380 -14.57 -30.54 6.11
CA ARG A 380 -13.97 -29.36 5.47
C ARG A 380 -15.04 -28.41 4.93
N ALA A 381 -16.06 -28.91 4.25
CA ALA A 381 -17.17 -28.11 3.73
C ALA A 381 -17.94 -27.38 4.85
N THR A 382 -18.15 -28.06 5.99
CA THR A 382 -18.82 -27.46 7.15
C THR A 382 -17.99 -26.31 7.73
N PHE A 383 -16.68 -26.49 7.92
CA PHE A 383 -15.78 -25.42 8.38
C PHE A 383 -15.73 -24.27 7.40
N ARG A 384 -15.72 -24.52 6.08
CA ARG A 384 -15.83 -23.48 5.04
C ARG A 384 -17.12 -22.68 5.17
N GLY A 385 -18.25 -23.34 5.47
CA GLY A 385 -19.53 -22.68 5.77
C GLY A 385 -19.45 -21.78 6.99
N TYR A 386 -18.85 -22.25 8.07
CA TYR A 386 -18.68 -21.46 9.31
C TYR A 386 -17.78 -20.24 9.12
N ALA A 387 -16.72 -20.36 8.30
CA ALA A 387 -15.87 -19.23 7.95
C ALA A 387 -16.63 -18.19 7.12
N LYS A 388 -17.38 -18.62 6.10
CA LYS A 388 -18.22 -17.73 5.27
C LYS A 388 -19.32 -17.04 6.07
N ALA A 389 -19.86 -17.70 7.10
CA ALA A 389 -20.84 -17.10 8.01
C ALA A 389 -20.23 -15.95 8.87
N ARG A 390 -18.91 -15.87 8.96
CA ARG A 390 -18.22 -14.75 9.63
C ARG A 390 -18.24 -13.47 8.77
N GLY A 391 -18.25 -13.59 7.45
CA GLY A 391 -18.26 -12.51 6.47
C GLY A 391 -17.75 -13.00 5.12
N GLY A 392 -18.10 -12.32 4.04
CA GLY A 392 -17.70 -12.71 2.68
C GLY A 392 -16.18 -12.70 2.44
N GLU A 393 -15.46 -11.90 3.20
CA GLU A 393 -14.00 -11.80 3.18
C GLU A 393 -13.27 -12.92 3.95
N TYR A 394 -14.00 -13.78 4.66
CA TYR A 394 -13.42 -14.85 5.45
C TYR A 394 -13.42 -16.21 4.74
N SER A 395 -12.38 -16.97 4.97
CA SER A 395 -12.21 -18.37 4.59
C SER A 395 -11.68 -19.18 5.78
N GLN A 396 -11.76 -20.50 5.70
CA GLN A 396 -10.95 -21.34 6.58
C GLN A 396 -9.50 -21.34 6.09
N ASN A 397 -8.57 -21.98 6.87
CA ASN A 397 -7.15 -22.08 6.55
C ASN A 397 -6.94 -22.43 5.07
N ASP A 398 -6.25 -21.58 4.34
CA ASP A 398 -6.01 -21.78 2.92
C ASP A 398 -4.53 -22.03 2.62
N TYR A 399 -4.28 -22.74 1.52
CA TYR A 399 -2.94 -23.15 1.10
C TYR A 399 -2.02 -21.94 0.85
N TYR A 400 -2.57 -20.80 0.43
CA TYR A 400 -1.79 -19.60 0.14
C TYR A 400 -1.16 -18.97 1.39
N LEU A 401 -1.95 -18.78 2.43
CA LEU A 401 -1.42 -18.28 3.69
C LEU A 401 -0.57 -19.33 4.39
N LEU A 402 -0.96 -20.61 4.32
CA LEU A 402 -0.15 -21.69 4.88
C LEU A 402 1.25 -21.72 4.29
N ARG A 403 1.38 -21.66 2.93
CA ARG A 403 2.70 -21.67 2.27
C ARG A 403 3.56 -20.49 2.65
N LEU A 404 2.98 -19.30 2.95
CA LEU A 404 3.74 -18.15 3.46
C LEU A 404 4.42 -18.52 4.78
N TRP A 405 3.70 -19.11 5.74
CA TRP A 405 4.28 -19.56 7.01
C TRP A 405 5.33 -20.66 6.82
N GLN A 406 5.12 -21.61 5.91
CA GLN A 406 6.11 -22.64 5.58
C GLN A 406 7.39 -22.04 4.97
N CYS A 407 7.27 -21.10 4.03
CA CYS A 407 8.40 -20.38 3.47
C CYS A 407 9.18 -19.59 4.53
N MET A 408 8.44 -18.86 5.38
CA MET A 408 9.06 -18.11 6.48
C MET A 408 9.71 -19.02 7.51
N TYR A 409 9.13 -20.18 7.81
CA TYR A 409 9.75 -21.16 8.69
C TYR A 409 11.14 -21.57 8.14
N LEU A 410 11.19 -22.00 6.88
CA LEU A 410 12.45 -22.43 6.28
C LEU A 410 13.49 -21.30 6.23
N LEU A 411 13.06 -20.09 5.83
CA LEU A 411 13.95 -18.94 5.80
C LEU A 411 14.53 -18.61 7.17
N LEU A 412 13.70 -18.56 8.22
CA LEU A 412 14.17 -18.14 9.55
C LEU A 412 15.01 -19.20 10.25
N TYR A 413 14.64 -20.47 10.14
CA TYR A 413 15.28 -21.55 10.91
C TYR A 413 16.32 -22.34 10.11
N GLY A 414 16.37 -22.25 8.80
CA GLY A 414 17.40 -22.88 7.98
C GLY A 414 17.43 -24.41 8.03
N THR A 415 16.47 -25.05 8.69
CA THR A 415 16.40 -26.48 8.83
C THR A 415 15.00 -27.01 8.49
N ARG A 416 14.95 -28.24 8.01
CA ARG A 416 13.71 -28.94 7.70
C ARG A 416 13.19 -29.79 8.88
N ASP A 417 13.97 -29.90 9.97
CA ASP A 417 13.56 -30.48 11.26
C ASP A 417 12.94 -29.41 12.14
N SER A 418 11.64 -29.21 12.01
CA SER A 418 10.93 -28.19 12.77
C SER A 418 10.77 -28.55 14.26
N GLN A 419 10.72 -29.82 14.61
CA GLN A 419 10.58 -30.26 16.00
C GLN A 419 11.82 -29.90 16.85
N THR A 420 12.99 -29.97 16.24
CA THR A 420 14.25 -29.57 16.91
C THR A 420 14.43 -28.05 16.89
N ALA A 421 14.06 -27.40 15.78
CA ALA A 421 14.35 -25.98 15.56
C ALA A 421 13.47 -25.03 16.35
N ILE A 422 12.16 -25.26 16.38
CA ILE A 422 11.18 -24.40 17.07
C ILE A 422 10.43 -25.15 18.19
N GLY A 423 10.51 -26.48 18.22
CA GLY A 423 9.86 -27.33 19.20
C GLY A 423 8.77 -28.21 18.61
N ARG A 424 8.31 -29.17 19.41
CA ARG A 424 7.39 -30.23 18.94
C ARG A 424 5.92 -29.77 18.84
N GLY A 425 5.58 -28.61 19.41
CA GLY A 425 4.19 -28.28 19.64
C GLY A 425 3.49 -29.31 20.55
N ARG A 426 2.17 -29.27 20.63
CA ARG A 426 1.42 -30.29 21.38
C ARG A 426 1.24 -31.54 20.54
N SER A 427 2.19 -32.45 20.57
CA SER A 427 2.20 -33.65 19.73
C SER A 427 2.63 -34.95 20.44
N ALA A 428 3.07 -34.89 21.70
CA ALA A 428 3.56 -36.08 22.42
C ALA A 428 2.49 -37.18 22.51
N SER A 429 2.89 -38.44 22.29
CA SER A 429 1.97 -39.61 22.30
C SER A 429 1.21 -39.80 23.61
N GLY A 430 1.71 -39.25 24.71
CA GLY A 430 1.05 -39.28 26.04
C GLY A 430 -0.05 -38.25 26.24
N ASN A 431 -0.23 -37.29 25.32
CA ASN A 431 -1.31 -36.31 25.41
C ASN A 431 -2.67 -36.99 25.18
N GLN A 432 -3.69 -36.59 25.93
CA GLN A 432 -5.04 -37.19 25.88
C GLN A 432 -6.06 -36.32 25.14
N SER A 433 -5.75 -35.04 24.92
CA SER A 433 -6.66 -34.07 24.28
C SER A 433 -5.91 -32.85 23.81
N ALA A 434 -6.58 -32.06 22.94
CA ALA A 434 -6.18 -30.71 22.59
C ALA A 434 -6.23 -29.78 23.83
N ILE A 435 -5.43 -28.72 23.81
CA ILE A 435 -5.50 -27.62 24.79
C ILE A 435 -6.32 -26.46 24.21
N ASN A 436 -6.85 -25.62 25.09
CA ASN A 436 -7.59 -24.43 24.73
C ASN A 436 -6.66 -23.40 24.05
N THR A 437 -7.25 -22.59 23.19
CA THR A 437 -6.61 -21.43 22.56
C THR A 437 -6.16 -20.39 23.59
N GLY A 438 -5.11 -19.63 23.26
CA GLY A 438 -4.61 -18.55 24.11
C GLY A 438 -3.64 -18.98 25.19
N THR A 439 -3.28 -20.27 25.26
CA THR A 439 -2.29 -20.78 26.26
C THR A 439 -0.88 -20.21 25.97
N MET A 440 -0.63 -19.74 24.76
CA MET A 440 0.65 -19.13 24.36
C MET A 440 0.60 -17.60 24.33
N ASN A 441 -0.44 -16.94 24.86
CA ASN A 441 -0.57 -15.47 24.80
C ASN A 441 0.64 -14.73 25.39
N ALA A 442 1.17 -15.18 26.52
CA ALA A 442 2.31 -14.58 27.20
C ALA A 442 3.68 -15.09 26.70
N LYS A 443 3.71 -15.78 25.56
CA LYS A 443 4.95 -16.29 24.96
C LYS A 443 5.42 -15.39 23.83
N PRO A 444 6.74 -15.33 23.56
CA PRO A 444 7.31 -14.59 22.43
C PRO A 444 6.67 -14.95 21.10
N PHE A 445 6.86 -14.08 20.12
CA PHE A 445 6.31 -14.17 18.77
C PHE A 445 6.63 -15.49 18.04
N CYS A 446 7.81 -16.05 18.34
CA CYS A 446 8.21 -17.40 17.99
C CYS A 446 8.65 -18.11 19.27
N TRP A 447 7.97 -19.18 19.64
CA TRP A 447 8.24 -19.93 20.86
C TRP A 447 7.81 -21.39 20.73
N GLY A 448 8.57 -22.30 21.33
CA GLY A 448 8.21 -23.70 21.47
C GLY A 448 9.13 -24.40 22.45
N ASP A 449 8.84 -25.66 22.72
CA ASP A 449 9.71 -26.56 23.46
C ASP A 449 9.74 -27.95 22.80
N THR A 450 10.75 -28.73 23.12
CA THR A 450 10.97 -30.07 22.55
C THR A 450 10.20 -31.18 23.25
N GLY A 451 9.45 -30.89 24.34
CA GLY A 451 8.74 -31.87 25.15
C GLY A 451 7.46 -32.41 24.52
N GLY A 452 6.83 -31.64 23.63
CA GLY A 452 5.62 -32.04 22.93
C GLY A 452 4.33 -32.04 23.76
N SER A 453 4.36 -31.50 24.99
CA SER A 453 3.17 -31.41 25.88
C SER A 453 2.54 -30.02 25.86
N ASN A 454 3.28 -28.99 25.50
CA ASN A 454 2.83 -27.62 25.37
C ASN A 454 2.48 -27.29 23.94
N GLY A 455 1.71 -26.21 23.73
CA GLY A 455 1.57 -25.58 22.43
C GLY A 455 2.87 -24.93 21.95
N MET A 456 2.85 -24.39 20.75
CA MET A 456 3.94 -23.60 20.19
C MET A 456 3.38 -22.33 19.57
N LYS A 457 4.24 -21.34 19.27
CA LYS A 457 3.88 -20.12 18.57
C LYS A 457 4.90 -19.86 17.48
N PHE A 458 4.46 -19.63 16.26
CA PHE A 458 5.33 -19.27 15.14
C PHE A 458 4.77 -18.09 14.36
N LEU A 459 5.55 -17.00 14.27
CA LEU A 459 5.14 -15.71 13.71
C LEU A 459 3.74 -15.33 14.19
N GLY A 460 3.54 -15.43 15.50
CA GLY A 460 2.30 -15.07 16.18
C GLY A 460 1.16 -16.09 16.11
N VAL A 461 1.25 -17.09 15.25
CA VAL A 461 0.24 -18.16 15.14
C VAL A 461 0.49 -19.20 16.22
N GLU A 462 -0.45 -19.35 17.15
CA GLU A 462 -0.45 -20.41 18.15
C GLU A 462 -0.78 -21.74 17.50
N ASN A 463 -0.03 -22.79 17.86
CA ASN A 463 -0.15 -24.13 17.29
C ASN A 463 -0.11 -24.12 15.76
N PHE A 464 0.98 -23.54 15.18
CA PHE A 464 1.20 -23.61 13.73
C PHE A 464 1.18 -25.05 13.22
N TYR A 465 1.61 -25.99 14.07
CA TYR A 465 1.40 -27.43 13.97
C TYR A 465 1.23 -28.07 15.35
N GLY A 466 0.70 -29.28 15.40
CA GLY A 466 0.30 -29.95 16.64
C GLY A 466 -1.07 -29.48 17.15
N ASN A 467 -1.48 -29.94 18.30
CA ASN A 467 -2.76 -29.70 18.99
C ASN A 467 -3.97 -30.27 18.24
N VAL A 468 -4.42 -29.67 17.11
CA VAL A 468 -5.40 -30.26 16.18
C VAL A 468 -4.92 -30.14 14.74
N TRP A 469 -5.23 -31.13 13.91
CA TRP A 469 -5.08 -31.03 12.48
C TRP A 469 -5.93 -29.91 11.90
N GLU A 470 -5.47 -29.26 10.86
CA GLU A 470 -6.21 -28.20 10.18
C GLU A 470 -6.58 -28.61 8.74
N PHE A 471 -7.87 -28.59 8.39
CA PHE A 471 -8.27 -28.64 6.99
C PHE A 471 -7.71 -27.44 6.23
N VAL A 472 -7.31 -27.71 4.96
CA VAL A 472 -6.74 -26.69 4.08
C VAL A 472 -7.60 -26.53 2.83
N ASP A 473 -8.11 -25.32 2.57
CA ASP A 473 -8.79 -24.96 1.33
C ASP A 473 -7.81 -24.43 0.26
N GLY A 474 -8.29 -24.28 -0.98
CA GLY A 474 -7.48 -23.86 -2.11
C GLY A 474 -6.54 -24.96 -2.67
N LEU A 475 -6.55 -26.15 -2.08
CA LEU A 475 -5.85 -27.35 -2.51
C LEU A 475 -6.78 -28.56 -2.45
N THR A 476 -6.76 -29.40 -3.46
CA THR A 476 -7.43 -30.72 -3.50
C THR A 476 -6.53 -31.69 -4.25
N ILE A 477 -6.44 -32.92 -3.79
CA ILE A 477 -5.65 -33.99 -4.45
C ILE A 477 -6.61 -34.89 -5.21
N VAL A 478 -6.39 -35.05 -6.52
CA VAL A 478 -7.20 -35.91 -7.39
C VAL A 478 -6.29 -36.93 -8.00
N ASP A 479 -6.43 -38.19 -7.60
CA ASP A 479 -5.56 -39.31 -8.03
C ASP A 479 -4.07 -38.93 -7.97
N TYR A 480 -3.66 -38.41 -6.78
CA TYR A 480 -2.31 -37.90 -6.47
C TYR A 480 -1.92 -36.59 -7.15
N VAL A 481 -2.71 -36.05 -8.08
CA VAL A 481 -2.44 -34.78 -8.74
C VAL A 481 -2.91 -33.60 -7.87
N CYS A 482 -2.05 -32.62 -7.66
CA CYS A 482 -2.37 -31.40 -6.92
C CYS A 482 -3.21 -30.44 -7.79
N LYS A 483 -4.42 -30.15 -7.36
CA LYS A 483 -5.30 -29.13 -7.94
C LYS A 483 -5.33 -27.93 -6.99
N ILE A 484 -5.05 -26.72 -7.50
CA ILE A 484 -4.87 -25.54 -6.69
C ILE A 484 -5.66 -24.37 -7.28
N THR A 485 -6.28 -23.57 -6.43
CA THR A 485 -6.88 -22.29 -6.80
C THR A 485 -6.52 -21.21 -5.78
N GLU A 486 -6.28 -19.98 -6.26
CA GLU A 486 -6.06 -18.80 -5.41
C GLU A 486 -7.35 -18.04 -5.11
N ASP A 487 -8.43 -18.41 -5.76
CA ASP A 487 -9.72 -17.76 -5.66
C ASP A 487 -10.60 -18.42 -4.56
N PRO A 488 -10.83 -17.75 -3.40
CA PRO A 488 -11.67 -18.29 -2.35
C PRO A 488 -13.13 -18.57 -2.75
N SER A 489 -13.60 -17.95 -3.84
CA SER A 489 -14.96 -18.20 -4.35
C SER A 489 -15.12 -19.59 -4.98
N LYS A 490 -14.00 -20.20 -5.39
CA LYS A 490 -13.94 -21.53 -6.02
C LYS A 490 -13.64 -22.66 -5.05
N TYR A 491 -13.39 -22.37 -3.75
CA TYR A 491 -13.05 -23.41 -2.78
C TYR A 491 -14.16 -24.45 -2.66
N ASP A 492 -13.81 -25.69 -2.99
CA ASP A 492 -14.70 -26.85 -2.95
C ASP A 492 -13.92 -28.13 -2.50
N ASP A 493 -14.60 -29.28 -2.46
CA ASP A 493 -14.00 -30.53 -2.03
C ASP A 493 -13.60 -31.45 -3.20
N VAL A 494 -13.82 -31.01 -4.45
CA VAL A 494 -13.57 -31.81 -5.66
C VAL A 494 -12.46 -31.24 -6.57
N GLY A 495 -12.20 -29.93 -6.50
CA GLY A 495 -11.14 -29.27 -7.25
C GLY A 495 -11.35 -29.17 -8.75
N THR A 496 -12.58 -29.37 -9.26
CA THR A 496 -12.84 -29.35 -10.71
C THR A 496 -12.74 -27.96 -11.32
N SER A 497 -13.03 -26.92 -10.52
CA SER A 497 -12.91 -25.51 -10.92
C SER A 497 -11.55 -24.88 -10.61
N TYR A 498 -10.60 -25.67 -10.11
CA TYR A 498 -9.28 -25.19 -9.74
C TYR A 498 -8.40 -25.06 -10.99
N GLU A 499 -7.89 -23.87 -11.24
CA GLU A 499 -7.21 -23.51 -12.49
C GLU A 499 -5.76 -24.00 -12.58
N ILE A 500 -5.09 -24.27 -11.44
CA ILE A 500 -3.71 -24.73 -11.42
C ILE A 500 -3.68 -26.24 -11.24
N THR A 501 -3.08 -26.94 -12.19
CA THR A 501 -2.69 -28.34 -12.07
C THR A 501 -1.18 -28.38 -11.84
N ALA A 502 -0.80 -28.62 -10.59
CA ALA A 502 0.61 -28.72 -10.20
C ALA A 502 1.09 -30.19 -10.24
N GLY A 503 2.28 -30.46 -9.75
CA GLY A 503 2.86 -31.80 -9.73
C GLY A 503 2.04 -32.83 -8.95
N THR A 504 2.60 -34.02 -8.80
CA THR A 504 1.96 -35.12 -8.08
C THR A 504 2.59 -35.35 -6.71
N VAL A 505 1.78 -35.81 -5.76
CA VAL A 505 2.27 -36.34 -4.47
C VAL A 505 2.59 -37.84 -4.62
N PRO A 506 3.48 -38.40 -3.76
CA PRO A 506 3.81 -39.82 -3.78
C PRO A 506 2.56 -40.71 -3.64
N SER A 507 2.45 -41.77 -4.43
CA SER A 507 1.35 -42.71 -4.35
C SER A 507 1.53 -43.66 -3.16
N GLY A 508 0.42 -43.95 -2.43
CA GLY A 508 0.37 -44.95 -1.39
C GLY A 508 1.27 -44.72 -0.18
N ALA A 509 1.68 -43.48 0.08
CA ALA A 509 2.42 -43.15 1.30
C ALA A 509 1.55 -43.44 2.54
N ASN A 510 2.09 -44.13 3.53
CA ASN A 510 1.39 -44.53 4.73
C ASN A 510 2.29 -44.36 5.97
N GLY A 511 2.42 -43.14 6.46
CA GLY A 511 3.38 -42.77 7.51
C GLY A 511 4.82 -42.71 6.98
N SER A 512 4.97 -42.52 5.68
CA SER A 512 6.30 -42.43 5.05
C SER A 512 6.87 -41.04 5.25
N TYR A 513 8.16 -40.91 5.58
CA TYR A 513 8.81 -39.64 5.76
C TYR A 513 9.18 -39.00 4.41
N ILE A 514 9.02 -37.68 4.35
CA ILE A 514 9.23 -36.88 3.13
C ILE A 514 10.73 -36.75 2.86
N LYS A 515 11.13 -37.04 1.61
CA LYS A 515 12.51 -36.86 1.12
C LYS A 515 12.65 -35.57 0.31
N GLU A 516 11.71 -35.34 -0.63
CA GLU A 516 11.72 -34.15 -1.49
C GLU A 516 10.36 -33.47 -1.49
N MET A 517 10.38 -32.15 -1.65
CA MET A 517 9.21 -31.30 -1.89
C MET A 517 9.19 -30.77 -3.32
N GLN A 518 8.02 -30.46 -3.81
CA GLN A 518 7.89 -29.68 -5.05
C GLN A 518 8.50 -28.31 -4.83
N ALA A 519 9.44 -27.93 -5.70
CA ALA A 519 10.14 -26.67 -5.65
C ALA A 519 9.72 -25.79 -6.84
N THR A 520 8.44 -25.42 -6.86
CA THR A 520 7.83 -24.54 -7.87
C THR A 520 7.00 -23.44 -7.21
N ASN A 521 6.79 -22.35 -7.90
CA ASN A 521 5.95 -21.26 -7.39
C ASN A 521 4.47 -21.66 -7.24
N ASP A 522 4.00 -22.65 -7.98
CA ASP A 522 2.59 -23.07 -7.96
C ASP A 522 2.28 -24.02 -6.80
N ALA A 523 3.22 -24.90 -6.47
CA ALA A 523 3.04 -25.93 -5.45
C ALA A 523 4.22 -25.99 -4.46
N PRO A 524 4.61 -24.87 -3.82
CA PRO A 524 5.71 -24.89 -2.88
C PRO A 524 5.39 -25.80 -1.68
N PHE A 525 6.37 -26.64 -1.30
CA PHE A 525 6.32 -27.52 -0.13
C PHE A 525 5.17 -28.54 -0.10
N LEU A 526 4.66 -28.95 -1.28
CA LEU A 526 3.90 -30.18 -1.38
C LEU A 526 4.86 -31.35 -1.59
N PRO A 527 4.68 -32.49 -0.88
CA PRO A 527 5.57 -33.63 -1.01
C PRO A 527 5.65 -34.18 -2.44
N SER A 528 6.85 -34.52 -2.91
CA SER A 528 7.07 -35.12 -4.23
C SER A 528 7.73 -36.50 -4.19
N VAL A 529 8.58 -36.75 -3.16
CA VAL A 529 9.26 -38.03 -2.97
C VAL A 529 9.27 -38.37 -1.48
N VAL A 530 9.05 -39.66 -1.15
CA VAL A 530 9.24 -40.23 0.19
C VAL A 530 10.53 -41.04 0.27
N GLY A 531 11.02 -41.31 1.47
CA GLY A 531 12.27 -42.06 1.71
C GLY A 531 13.18 -41.42 2.71
N GLY A 532 12.66 -40.43 3.47
CA GLY A 532 13.31 -39.86 4.63
C GLY A 532 13.06 -40.64 5.92
N SER A 533 13.41 -40.04 7.05
CA SER A 533 13.18 -40.55 8.42
C SER A 533 12.88 -39.39 9.38
N GLU A 534 12.63 -39.66 10.65
CA GLU A 534 12.47 -38.62 11.69
C GLU A 534 13.67 -37.69 11.84
N THR A 535 14.83 -38.04 11.30
CA THR A 535 16.08 -37.32 11.47
C THR A 535 16.76 -36.95 10.14
N THR A 536 16.14 -37.27 9.01
CA THR A 536 16.69 -36.98 7.69
C THR A 536 15.70 -36.29 6.77
N TYR A 537 16.22 -35.47 5.87
CA TYR A 537 15.46 -34.67 4.88
C TYR A 537 14.47 -33.73 5.57
N PHE A 538 13.16 -33.91 5.40
CA PHE A 538 12.13 -33.02 5.97
C PHE A 538 11.63 -33.44 7.36
N CYS A 539 12.05 -34.60 7.87
CA CYS A 539 11.71 -35.13 9.19
C CYS A 539 10.20 -35.29 9.48
N ASP A 540 9.34 -34.95 8.55
CA ASP A 540 7.88 -34.95 8.66
C ASP A 540 7.27 -36.10 7.86
N ALA A 541 6.17 -36.66 8.36
CA ALA A 541 5.51 -37.80 7.74
C ALA A 541 4.45 -37.38 6.72
N LEU A 542 4.04 -38.35 5.88
CA LEU A 542 3.07 -38.19 4.80
C LEU A 542 2.14 -39.40 4.73
N TRP A 543 0.86 -39.13 4.49
CA TRP A 543 -0.13 -40.12 4.08
C TRP A 543 -0.83 -39.69 2.81
N THR A 544 -0.95 -40.59 1.84
CA THR A 544 -1.64 -40.33 0.57
C THR A 544 -2.53 -41.51 0.19
N ASN A 545 -3.57 -41.25 -0.62
CA ASN A 545 -4.41 -42.30 -1.19
C ASN A 545 -4.91 -41.83 -2.57
N SER A 546 -5.37 -42.77 -3.40
CA SER A 546 -6.04 -42.52 -4.68
C SER A 546 -7.43 -41.91 -4.49
N GLY A 547 -8.02 -41.38 -5.55
CA GLY A 547 -9.31 -40.71 -5.55
C GLY A 547 -9.20 -39.21 -5.20
N THR A 548 -10.34 -38.59 -4.99
CA THR A 548 -10.38 -37.16 -4.61
C THR A 548 -10.20 -37.04 -3.10
N ARG A 549 -9.18 -36.28 -2.67
CA ARG A 549 -8.78 -36.17 -1.26
C ARG A 549 -8.73 -34.72 -0.81
N VAL A 550 -9.21 -34.47 0.41
CA VAL A 550 -9.14 -33.16 1.05
C VAL A 550 -7.88 -33.07 1.93
N PRO A 551 -7.02 -32.06 1.73
CA PRO A 551 -5.77 -31.92 2.48
C PRO A 551 -6.01 -31.51 3.92
N ILE A 552 -5.22 -32.08 4.82
CA ILE A 552 -5.14 -31.75 6.23
C ILE A 552 -3.66 -31.54 6.59
N PHE A 553 -3.35 -30.55 7.42
CA PHE A 553 -2.00 -30.11 7.73
C PHE A 553 -1.73 -30.10 9.25
N GLY A 554 -0.49 -30.33 9.63
CA GLY A 554 0.12 -29.90 10.89
C GLY A 554 0.12 -30.93 12.02
N GLY A 555 -0.73 -31.96 12.01
CA GLY A 555 -0.79 -32.97 13.07
C GLY A 555 -1.64 -32.57 14.27
N ALA A 556 -1.94 -33.54 15.14
CA ALA A 556 -2.73 -33.37 16.36
C ALA A 556 -1.93 -33.75 17.61
N TRP A 557 -2.57 -33.53 18.74
CA TRP A 557 -2.02 -33.65 20.10
C TRP A 557 -1.35 -34.99 20.44
N GLY A 558 -1.60 -36.07 19.69
CA GLY A 558 -1.07 -37.41 19.95
C GLY A 558 -0.28 -38.04 18.80
N ASN A 559 0.12 -37.28 17.75
CA ASN A 559 0.75 -37.84 16.55
C ASN A 559 2.26 -38.09 16.66
N ALA A 560 2.90 -37.73 17.77
CA ALA A 560 4.31 -38.00 18.06
C ALA A 560 5.33 -37.46 17.04
N GLY A 561 6.30 -38.26 16.62
CA GLY A 561 7.54 -37.86 15.95
C GLY A 561 7.42 -37.41 14.51
N GLY A 562 6.31 -37.61 13.81
CA GLY A 562 6.16 -37.19 12.40
C GLY A 562 5.57 -35.79 12.20
N VAL A 563 5.27 -35.06 13.28
CA VAL A 563 4.57 -33.77 13.25
C VAL A 563 5.53 -32.62 13.01
N GLY A 564 5.19 -31.69 12.13
CA GLY A 564 6.01 -30.50 11.92
C GLY A 564 5.47 -29.55 10.84
N ALA A 565 6.33 -28.63 10.44
CA ALA A 565 5.99 -27.55 9.49
C ALA A 565 5.65 -28.02 8.07
N PHE A 566 5.94 -29.29 7.77
CA PHE A 566 5.70 -29.90 6.45
C PHE A 566 4.85 -31.18 6.52
N PHE A 567 4.16 -31.41 7.66
CA PHE A 567 3.39 -32.61 7.91
C PHE A 567 2.04 -32.59 7.18
N TRP A 568 1.83 -33.52 6.24
CA TRP A 568 0.62 -33.58 5.42
C TRP A 568 -0.13 -34.91 5.58
N LEU A 569 -1.46 -34.81 5.69
CA LEU A 569 -2.39 -35.93 5.54
C LEU A 569 -3.24 -35.67 4.29
N LEU A 570 -2.91 -36.37 3.20
CA LEU A 570 -3.48 -36.21 1.86
C LEU A 570 -4.28 -37.46 1.44
N ARG A 571 -4.92 -38.13 2.42
CA ARG A 571 -5.74 -39.32 2.19
C ARG A 571 -7.18 -39.20 2.65
N SER A 572 -7.55 -38.07 3.25
CA SER A 572 -8.87 -37.89 3.85
C SER A 572 -9.96 -37.68 2.81
N ASP A 573 -11.11 -38.26 3.07
CA ASP A 573 -12.31 -38.06 2.27
C ASP A 573 -13.01 -36.73 2.65
N ALA A 574 -13.83 -36.18 1.73
CA ALA A 574 -14.58 -34.95 1.99
C ALA A 574 -15.59 -35.06 3.16
N SER A 575 -15.99 -36.31 3.47
CA SER A 575 -16.88 -36.64 4.61
C SER A 575 -16.17 -36.79 5.94
N ASP A 576 -14.83 -36.79 5.95
CA ASP A 576 -14.08 -37.01 7.20
C ASP A 576 -14.33 -35.90 8.21
N ALA A 577 -14.61 -36.35 9.44
CA ALA A 577 -14.77 -35.50 10.61
C ALA A 577 -14.25 -36.27 11.83
N SER A 578 -13.40 -35.68 12.63
CA SER A 578 -12.85 -36.36 13.81
C SER A 578 -12.53 -35.38 14.95
N ALA A 579 -12.39 -35.91 16.15
CA ALA A 579 -12.05 -35.16 17.36
C ALA A 579 -10.64 -34.54 17.33
N GLY A 580 -9.79 -34.94 16.38
CA GLY A 580 -8.44 -34.40 16.21
C GLY A 580 -8.31 -33.45 15.03
N VAL A 581 -9.40 -33.17 14.28
CA VAL A 581 -9.35 -32.34 13.06
C VAL A 581 -10.26 -31.12 13.21
N GLY A 582 -9.67 -29.97 13.08
CA GLY A 582 -10.28 -28.66 13.13
C GLY A 582 -9.93 -27.82 11.89
N SER A 583 -9.85 -26.53 12.08
CA SER A 583 -9.49 -25.55 11.05
C SER A 583 -8.94 -24.27 11.70
N ARG A 584 -8.66 -23.26 10.87
CA ARG A 584 -8.24 -21.92 11.29
C ARG A 584 -8.93 -20.87 10.44
N LEU A 585 -9.29 -19.73 11.04
CA LEU A 585 -9.89 -18.62 10.33
C LEU A 585 -8.83 -17.85 9.53
N CYS A 586 -9.14 -17.54 8.28
CA CYS A 586 -8.36 -16.64 7.44
C CYS A 586 -9.25 -15.51 6.91
N ARG A 587 -8.65 -14.38 6.57
CA ARG A 587 -9.36 -13.26 5.97
C ARG A 587 -8.49 -12.62 4.91
N LYS A 588 -9.05 -12.40 3.74
CA LYS A 588 -8.49 -11.56 2.67
C LYS A 588 -9.36 -10.33 2.53
N LYS A 589 -8.77 -9.16 2.43
CA LYS A 589 -9.54 -7.94 2.17
C LYS A 589 -10.22 -8.08 0.81
N VAL A 590 -11.54 -7.94 0.76
CA VAL A 590 -12.24 -7.86 -0.52
C VAL A 590 -11.80 -6.56 -1.17
N SER A 591 -11.21 -6.65 -2.37
CA SER A 591 -10.94 -5.45 -3.17
C SER A 591 -12.28 -4.79 -3.47
N SER A 592 -12.42 -3.56 -3.02
CA SER A 592 -13.57 -2.69 -3.32
C SER A 592 -13.67 -2.42 -4.81
#